data_17596e34b225323b5a4ea826d4900368
#
_entry.id   17596e34b225323b5a4ea826d4900368
#
_cell.length_a   1.000
_cell.length_b   1.000
_cell.length_c   1.000
_cell.angle_alpha   90.00
_cell.angle_beta   90.00
_cell.angle_gamma   90.00
#
_symmetry.space_group_name_H-M   'P 1'
#
loop_
_entity.id
_entity.type
_entity.pdbx_description
1 polymer ?
#
loop_
_entity_poly.entity_id
_entity_poly.type
_entity_poly.pdbx_seq_one_letter_code
_entity_poly.pdbx_strand_id
1 'polypeptide(L)'
;MIRSKSGEKLSYDNIERVISHLEQENPITKKEACEMLNIRYNTTRLQRIIDEHLDTRAFKERRKSQNKGKMATDEEISSVVKMYLDCMNISTIAESLYRSPAFVKNIVERTGIPQKLAESDYEGMKNAMLPEQCVAEEFDYNEKVWFPKRNKFALIKDEITQKYQAERKGYACYGNIAQCVNYEDKWGAKCYKVFILEPCDTSTTLFPWIDGERTGYWGTALAYELGSLRHLQKYL
;
A
#
# COMPACT_ATOMS: atom_id res chain seq x y z
N MET A 1 14.99 9.46 1.93
CA MET A 1 15.94 9.77 0.83
C MET A 1 16.21 11.27 0.79
N ILE A 2 17.47 11.69 0.98
CA ILE A 2 17.85 13.10 0.97
C ILE A 2 17.71 13.65 -0.45
N ARG A 3 16.95 14.75 -0.61
CA ARG A 3 16.84 15.42 -1.91
C ARG A 3 18.16 16.11 -2.24
N SER A 4 18.77 15.74 -3.36
CA SER A 4 19.93 16.42 -3.92
C SER A 4 19.51 17.77 -4.51
N LYS A 5 20.33 18.82 -4.28
CA LYS A 5 20.18 20.11 -4.93
C LYS A 5 21.03 20.15 -6.19
N SER A 6 20.72 21.06 -7.12
CA SER A 6 21.50 21.23 -8.33
C SER A 6 22.99 21.46 -8.01
N GLY A 7 23.87 20.68 -8.65
CA GLY A 7 25.33 20.78 -8.49
C GLY A 7 25.92 19.97 -7.31
N GLU A 8 25.12 19.37 -6.42
CA GLU A 8 25.63 18.52 -5.36
C GLU A 8 26.12 17.17 -5.89
N LYS A 9 27.23 16.67 -5.35
CA LYS A 9 27.89 15.41 -5.78
C LYS A 9 27.54 14.26 -4.82
N LEU A 10 26.26 13.95 -4.70
CA LEU A 10 25.73 12.93 -3.77
C LEU A 10 25.59 11.55 -4.42
N SER A 11 26.50 11.18 -5.34
CA SER A 11 26.55 9.80 -5.83
C SER A 11 27.03 8.83 -4.75
N TYR A 12 26.64 7.56 -4.86
CA TYR A 12 27.05 6.52 -3.93
C TYR A 12 28.57 6.50 -3.75
N ASP A 13 29.34 6.52 -4.85
CA ASP A 13 30.80 6.43 -4.82
C ASP A 13 31.47 7.66 -4.19
N ASN A 14 30.88 8.86 -4.39
CA ASN A 14 31.43 10.08 -3.77
C ASN A 14 31.22 10.10 -2.26
N ILE A 15 30.05 9.65 -1.79
CA ILE A 15 29.76 9.55 -0.35
C ILE A 15 30.66 8.49 0.29
N GLU A 16 30.80 7.31 -0.35
CA GLU A 16 31.70 6.25 0.12
C GLU A 16 33.15 6.73 0.24
N ARG A 17 33.62 7.51 -0.75
CA ARG A 17 34.95 8.12 -0.71
C ARG A 17 35.11 9.11 0.46
N VAL A 18 34.12 9.93 0.72
CA VAL A 18 34.14 10.87 1.86
C VAL A 18 34.15 10.10 3.17
N ILE A 19 33.36 9.05 3.33
CA ILE A 19 33.37 8.20 4.53
C ILE A 19 34.76 7.59 4.71
N SER A 20 35.33 7.02 3.67
CA SER A 20 36.68 6.43 3.71
C SER A 20 37.74 7.42 4.15
N HIS A 21 37.66 8.69 3.69
CA HIS A 21 38.60 9.73 4.12
C HIS A 21 38.36 10.21 5.55
N LEU A 22 37.14 10.16 6.06
CA LEU A 22 36.82 10.49 7.46
C LEU A 22 37.26 9.40 8.44
N GLU A 23 37.41 8.15 7.98
CA GLU A 23 37.81 6.99 8.79
C GLU A 23 39.32 6.69 8.74
N GLN A 24 40.14 7.47 7.99
CA GLN A 24 41.59 7.29 7.92
C GLN A 24 42.31 7.73 9.23
N GLU A 25 43.55 7.30 9.42
CA GLU A 25 44.39 7.72 10.56
C GLU A 25 44.53 9.26 10.63
N ASN A 26 44.58 9.93 9.47
CA ASN A 26 44.55 11.39 9.37
C ASN A 26 43.26 11.81 8.68
N PRO A 27 42.14 11.92 9.42
CA PRO A 27 40.84 12.19 8.84
C PRO A 27 40.75 13.62 8.29
N ILE A 28 40.06 13.75 7.16
CA ILE A 28 39.72 15.08 6.62
C ILE A 28 38.77 15.82 7.57
N THR A 29 38.79 17.15 7.49
CA THR A 29 37.85 17.93 8.27
C THR A 29 36.44 17.88 7.71
N LYS A 30 35.43 18.10 8.57
CA LYS A 30 34.02 18.16 8.12
C LYS A 30 33.78 19.26 7.06
N LYS A 31 34.63 20.27 7.01
CA LYS A 31 34.57 21.31 5.99
C LYS A 31 35.00 20.75 4.63
N GLU A 32 36.13 20.07 4.57
CA GLU A 32 36.67 19.45 3.37
C GLU A 32 35.69 18.35 2.86
N ALA A 33 35.10 17.57 3.77
CA ALA A 33 34.07 16.58 3.42
C ALA A 33 32.85 17.23 2.74
N CYS A 34 32.39 18.39 3.23
CA CYS A 34 31.34 19.16 2.58
C CYS A 34 31.75 19.70 1.20
N GLU A 35 32.99 20.17 1.06
CA GLU A 35 33.54 20.64 -0.22
C GLU A 35 33.62 19.50 -1.25
N MET A 36 34.07 18.31 -0.86
CA MET A 36 34.11 17.12 -1.72
C MET A 36 32.73 16.75 -2.29
N LEU A 37 31.67 16.86 -1.46
CA LEU A 37 30.29 16.60 -1.87
C LEU A 37 29.63 17.79 -2.56
N ASN A 38 30.33 18.91 -2.66
CA ASN A 38 29.82 20.18 -3.17
C ASN A 38 28.53 20.62 -2.45
N ILE A 39 28.48 20.47 -1.15
CA ILE A 39 27.40 20.94 -0.28
C ILE A 39 27.84 22.14 0.53
N ARG A 40 26.90 23.05 0.84
CA ARG A 40 27.18 24.14 1.77
C ARG A 40 27.59 23.56 3.13
N TYR A 41 28.62 24.14 3.77
CA TYR A 41 29.07 23.72 5.09
C TYR A 41 27.92 23.63 6.10
N ASN A 42 27.58 22.43 6.47
CA ASN A 42 26.54 22.10 7.45
C ASN A 42 26.79 20.69 8.00
N THR A 43 27.28 20.62 9.21
CA THR A 43 27.68 19.35 9.85
C THR A 43 26.50 18.42 10.09
N THR A 44 25.34 18.96 10.44
CA THR A 44 24.11 18.15 10.65
C THR A 44 23.65 17.53 9.34
N ARG A 45 23.67 18.30 8.24
CA ARG A 45 23.33 17.76 6.93
C ARG A 45 24.32 16.71 6.45
N LEU A 46 25.63 16.97 6.64
CA LEU A 46 26.68 16.02 6.30
C LEU A 46 26.48 14.70 7.05
N GLN A 47 26.28 14.77 8.37
CA GLN A 47 26.04 13.57 9.18
C GLN A 47 24.82 12.78 8.69
N ARG A 48 23.71 13.46 8.43
CA ARG A 48 22.51 12.80 7.91
C ARG A 48 22.73 12.11 6.56
N ILE A 49 23.56 12.71 5.67
CA ILE A 49 23.92 12.09 4.38
C ILE A 49 24.72 10.81 4.62
N ILE A 50 25.67 10.84 5.54
CA ILE A 50 26.50 9.69 5.90
C ILE A 50 25.66 8.59 6.53
N ASP A 51 24.82 8.92 7.50
CA ASP A 51 23.96 7.95 8.20
C ASP A 51 23.01 7.26 7.22
N GLU A 52 22.31 8.01 6.34
CA GLU A 52 21.41 7.42 5.32
C GLU A 52 22.18 6.52 4.34
N HIS A 53 23.42 6.88 4.00
CA HIS A 53 24.27 6.06 3.15
C HIS A 53 24.66 4.75 3.83
N LEU A 54 25.09 4.80 5.10
CA LEU A 54 25.47 3.63 5.90
C LEU A 54 24.26 2.70 6.10
N ASP A 55 23.08 3.24 6.41
CA ASP A 55 21.84 2.47 6.51
C ASP A 55 21.52 1.76 5.19
N THR A 56 21.64 2.48 4.08
CA THR A 56 21.41 1.91 2.74
C THR A 56 22.40 0.78 2.42
N ARG A 57 23.68 0.94 2.81
CA ARG A 57 24.72 -0.06 2.65
C ARG A 57 24.43 -1.29 3.50
N ALA A 58 24.15 -1.10 4.79
CA ALA A 58 23.80 -2.19 5.72
C ALA A 58 22.56 -2.97 5.23
N PHE A 59 21.53 -2.27 4.74
CA PHE A 59 20.36 -2.89 4.13
C PHE A 59 20.71 -3.75 2.90
N LYS A 60 21.54 -3.24 1.99
CA LYS A 60 21.98 -3.98 0.80
C LYS A 60 22.80 -5.22 1.17
N GLU A 61 23.66 -5.13 2.18
CA GLU A 61 24.47 -6.25 2.67
C GLU A 61 23.61 -7.34 3.32
N ARG A 62 22.66 -6.97 4.19
CA ARG A 62 21.69 -7.90 4.78
C ARG A 62 20.87 -8.61 3.70
N ARG A 63 20.33 -7.85 2.73
CA ARG A 63 19.59 -8.42 1.61
C ARG A 63 20.42 -9.40 0.79
N LYS A 64 21.70 -9.08 0.55
CA LYS A 64 22.62 -9.94 -0.20
C LYS A 64 22.94 -11.22 0.57
N SER A 65 23.23 -11.14 1.87
CA SER A 65 23.60 -12.29 2.69
C SER A 65 22.42 -13.22 2.98
N GLN A 66 21.24 -12.66 3.28
CA GLN A 66 20.09 -13.45 3.71
C GLN A 66 19.27 -14.02 2.54
N ASN A 67 19.08 -13.27 1.47
CA ASN A 67 18.00 -13.51 0.51
C ASN A 67 18.41 -13.62 -0.97
N LYS A 68 19.67 -13.35 -1.32
CA LYS A 68 20.11 -13.40 -2.72
C LYS A 68 19.98 -14.81 -3.29
N GLY A 69 19.19 -14.95 -4.36
CA GLY A 69 19.01 -16.20 -5.08
C GLY A 69 18.11 -17.24 -4.40
N LYS A 70 17.56 -16.93 -3.22
CA LYS A 70 16.64 -17.84 -2.53
C LYS A 70 15.21 -17.65 -3.04
N MET A 71 14.51 -18.76 -3.23
CA MET A 71 13.06 -18.75 -3.53
C MET A 71 12.26 -18.21 -2.33
N ALA A 72 11.01 -17.83 -2.58
CA ALA A 72 10.09 -17.46 -1.52
C ALA A 72 9.74 -18.71 -0.68
N THR A 73 9.76 -18.59 0.63
CA THR A 73 9.19 -19.59 1.53
C THR A 73 7.68 -19.37 1.68
N ASP A 74 6.96 -20.37 2.16
CA ASP A 74 5.51 -20.25 2.37
C ASP A 74 5.17 -19.17 3.41
N GLU A 75 6.02 -19.02 4.44
CA GLU A 75 5.89 -17.95 5.45
C GLU A 75 6.10 -16.57 4.85
N GLU A 76 7.06 -16.42 3.93
CA GLU A 76 7.26 -15.14 3.23
C GLU A 76 6.07 -14.83 2.33
N ILE A 77 5.52 -15.81 1.61
CA ILE A 77 4.33 -15.64 0.78
C ILE A 77 3.14 -15.20 1.64
N SER A 78 2.89 -15.90 2.74
CA SER A 78 1.84 -15.56 3.71
C SER A 78 1.99 -14.14 4.25
N SER A 79 3.22 -13.77 4.63
CA SER A 79 3.53 -12.44 5.14
C SER A 79 3.30 -11.35 4.08
N VAL A 80 3.70 -11.57 2.82
CA VAL A 80 3.44 -10.66 1.71
C VAL A 80 1.94 -10.47 1.50
N VAL A 81 1.17 -11.57 1.46
CA VAL A 81 -0.29 -11.54 1.28
C VAL A 81 -0.94 -10.72 2.39
N LYS A 82 -0.62 -11.01 3.65
CA LYS A 82 -1.18 -10.28 4.82
C LYS A 82 -0.88 -8.78 4.75
N MET A 83 0.39 -8.41 4.60
CA MET A 83 0.80 -7.01 4.54
C MET A 83 0.19 -6.25 3.37
N TYR A 84 0.08 -6.89 2.19
CA TYR A 84 -0.55 -6.25 1.03
C TYR A 84 -2.05 -6.05 1.22
N LEU A 85 -2.76 -7.05 1.78
CA LEU A 85 -4.17 -6.93 2.14
C LEU A 85 -4.42 -5.91 3.26
N ASP A 86 -3.40 -5.60 4.06
CA ASP A 86 -3.41 -4.53 5.06
C ASP A 86 -3.05 -3.16 4.48
N CYS A 87 -3.11 -3.06 3.15
CA CYS A 87 -2.90 -1.85 2.37
C CYS A 87 -1.46 -1.31 2.38
N MET A 88 -0.47 -2.06 2.87
CA MET A 88 0.94 -1.68 2.77
C MET A 88 1.39 -1.63 1.30
N ASN A 89 2.26 -0.70 0.97
CA ASN A 89 2.81 -0.61 -0.38
C ASN A 89 3.92 -1.64 -0.61
N ILE A 90 4.16 -1.99 -1.88
CA ILE A 90 5.15 -3.01 -2.27
C ILE A 90 6.56 -2.67 -1.79
N SER A 91 6.94 -1.39 -1.78
CA SER A 91 8.28 -0.96 -1.33
C SER A 91 8.46 -1.21 0.16
N THR A 92 7.48 -0.84 0.99
CA THR A 92 7.51 -1.07 2.43
C THR A 92 7.54 -2.57 2.76
N ILE A 93 6.74 -3.39 2.06
CA ILE A 93 6.77 -4.85 2.21
C ILE A 93 8.15 -5.41 1.84
N ALA A 94 8.71 -4.94 0.73
CA ALA A 94 10.04 -5.38 0.28
C ALA A 94 11.14 -5.01 1.27
N GLU A 95 11.06 -3.84 1.87
CA GLU A 95 11.98 -3.37 2.92
C GLU A 95 11.89 -4.24 4.17
N SER A 96 10.69 -4.52 4.66
CA SER A 96 10.49 -5.32 5.87
C SER A 96 11.00 -6.77 5.72
N LEU A 97 10.91 -7.33 4.52
CA LEU A 97 11.36 -8.70 4.21
C LEU A 97 12.79 -8.77 3.66
N TYR A 98 13.51 -7.67 3.57
CA TYR A 98 14.82 -7.59 2.92
C TYR A 98 14.84 -8.18 1.49
N ARG A 99 13.74 -8.02 0.76
CA ARG A 99 13.56 -8.47 -0.62
C ARG A 99 13.53 -7.29 -1.61
N SER A 100 13.48 -7.57 -2.89
CA SER A 100 13.28 -6.51 -3.91
C SER A 100 11.79 -6.24 -4.12
N PRO A 101 11.40 -5.02 -4.50
CA PRO A 101 10.02 -4.73 -4.90
C PRO A 101 9.52 -5.65 -6.03
N ALA A 102 10.39 -6.00 -6.99
CA ALA A 102 10.06 -6.94 -8.06
C ALA A 102 9.74 -8.35 -7.54
N PHE A 103 10.43 -8.81 -6.48
CA PHE A 103 10.15 -10.08 -5.84
C PHE A 103 8.76 -10.09 -5.19
N VAL A 104 8.43 -9.04 -4.44
CA VAL A 104 7.11 -8.89 -3.80
C VAL A 104 6.00 -8.80 -4.85
N LYS A 105 6.21 -8.01 -5.91
CA LYS A 105 5.28 -7.89 -7.01
C LYS A 105 5.00 -9.25 -7.67
N ASN A 106 6.01 -10.06 -7.90
CA ASN A 106 5.87 -11.40 -8.46
C ASN A 106 5.03 -12.32 -7.55
N ILE A 107 5.18 -12.22 -6.21
CA ILE A 107 4.35 -12.98 -5.28
C ILE A 107 2.89 -12.52 -5.38
N VAL A 108 2.63 -11.21 -5.37
CA VAL A 108 1.27 -10.65 -5.48
C VAL A 108 0.61 -11.12 -6.78
N GLU A 109 1.33 -11.11 -7.91
CA GLU A 109 0.84 -11.62 -9.19
C GLU A 109 0.53 -13.12 -9.14
N ARG A 110 1.45 -13.92 -8.64
CA ARG A 110 1.31 -15.39 -8.59
C ARG A 110 0.21 -15.86 -7.63
N THR A 111 -0.05 -15.14 -6.56
CA THR A 111 -1.11 -15.47 -5.61
C THR A 111 -2.50 -15.07 -6.12
N GLY A 112 -2.58 -14.28 -7.18
CA GLY A 112 -3.84 -13.82 -7.75
C GLY A 112 -4.49 -12.68 -6.96
N ILE A 113 -3.73 -11.98 -6.14
CA ILE A 113 -4.22 -10.77 -5.47
C ILE A 113 -4.46 -9.69 -6.51
N PRO A 114 -5.65 -9.03 -6.52
CA PRO A 114 -5.89 -7.90 -7.40
C PRO A 114 -4.87 -6.79 -7.18
N GLN A 115 -4.22 -6.36 -8.25
CA GLN A 115 -3.21 -5.31 -8.18
C GLN A 115 -3.86 -3.93 -8.21
N LYS A 116 -3.35 -3.03 -7.38
CA LYS A 116 -3.73 -1.62 -7.42
C LYS A 116 -3.17 -0.97 -8.69
N LEU A 117 -4.03 -0.27 -9.41
CA LEU A 117 -3.66 0.58 -10.54
C LEU A 117 -2.97 1.86 -10.04
N ALA A 118 -2.28 2.57 -10.93
CA ALA A 118 -1.79 3.89 -10.60
C ALA A 118 -2.97 4.85 -10.31
N GLU A 119 -2.82 5.73 -9.32
CA GLU A 119 -3.90 6.67 -8.94
C GLU A 119 -4.33 7.59 -10.08
N SER A 120 -3.45 7.82 -11.06
CA SER A 120 -3.74 8.60 -12.26
C SER A 120 -4.50 7.82 -13.35
N ASP A 121 -4.65 6.51 -13.22
CA ASP A 121 -5.31 5.66 -14.22
C ASP A 121 -6.83 5.56 -13.96
N TYR A 122 -7.52 6.67 -14.09
CA TYR A 122 -8.97 6.75 -13.89
C TYR A 122 -9.77 5.90 -14.89
N GLU A 123 -9.31 5.81 -16.12
CA GLU A 123 -9.97 4.99 -17.15
C GLU A 123 -9.81 3.50 -16.85
N GLY A 124 -8.63 3.06 -16.43
CA GLY A 124 -8.40 1.70 -15.99
C GLY A 124 -9.27 1.32 -14.79
N MET A 125 -9.42 2.21 -13.79
CA MET A 125 -10.29 1.97 -12.64
C MET A 125 -11.77 1.89 -13.04
N LYS A 126 -12.24 2.78 -13.91
CA LYS A 126 -13.63 2.80 -14.36
C LYS A 126 -14.01 1.54 -15.12
N ASN A 127 -13.07 1.02 -15.92
CA ASN A 127 -13.27 -0.16 -16.76
C ASN A 127 -12.71 -1.45 -16.11
N ALA A 128 -12.26 -1.38 -14.85
CA ALA A 128 -11.71 -2.52 -14.16
C ALA A 128 -12.76 -3.63 -13.99
N MET A 129 -12.43 -4.80 -14.50
CA MET A 129 -13.24 -6.00 -14.35
C MET A 129 -12.71 -6.84 -13.19
N LEU A 130 -13.61 -7.58 -12.55
CA LEU A 130 -13.22 -8.57 -11.55
C LEU A 130 -12.59 -9.77 -12.25
N PRO A 131 -11.44 -10.28 -11.77
CA PRO A 131 -10.95 -11.58 -12.16
C PRO A 131 -11.99 -12.66 -11.85
N GLU A 132 -12.10 -13.68 -12.69
CA GLU A 132 -13.10 -14.74 -12.57
C GLU A 132 -13.10 -15.39 -11.16
N GLN A 133 -11.92 -15.63 -10.59
CA GLN A 133 -11.77 -16.19 -9.25
C GLN A 133 -12.24 -15.26 -8.10
N CYS A 134 -12.50 -14.00 -8.40
CA CYS A 134 -12.98 -13.02 -7.44
C CYS A 134 -14.48 -12.78 -7.52
N VAL A 135 -15.18 -13.36 -8.49
CA VAL A 135 -16.63 -13.19 -8.63
C VAL A 135 -17.35 -13.93 -7.52
N ALA A 136 -18.25 -13.23 -6.82
CA ALA A 136 -19.12 -13.79 -5.80
C ALA A 136 -20.45 -13.05 -5.77
N GLU A 137 -21.53 -13.75 -5.45
CA GLU A 137 -22.88 -13.20 -5.35
C GLU A 137 -23.18 -12.68 -3.94
N GLU A 138 -22.52 -13.26 -2.94
CA GLU A 138 -22.75 -12.97 -1.53
C GLU A 138 -21.45 -12.82 -0.75
N PHE A 139 -21.49 -11.96 0.26
CA PHE A 139 -20.36 -11.66 1.13
C PHE A 139 -20.78 -11.71 2.60
N ASP A 140 -19.87 -12.20 3.44
CA ASP A 140 -20.08 -12.29 4.88
C ASP A 140 -19.75 -10.97 5.60
N TYR A 141 -20.33 -10.78 6.79
CA TYR A 141 -19.98 -9.65 7.64
C TYR A 141 -18.47 -9.63 7.94
N ASN A 142 -17.87 -8.47 7.80
CA ASN A 142 -16.44 -8.24 8.01
C ASN A 142 -15.52 -8.94 6.99
N GLU A 143 -16.07 -9.57 5.95
CA GLU A 143 -15.28 -10.13 4.85
C GLU A 143 -14.49 -9.01 4.16
N LYS A 144 -13.19 -9.25 3.94
CA LYS A 144 -12.34 -8.34 3.17
C LYS A 144 -12.54 -8.61 1.68
N VAL A 145 -12.83 -7.57 0.93
CA VAL A 145 -13.13 -7.61 -0.50
C VAL A 145 -12.29 -6.61 -1.29
N TRP A 146 -12.15 -6.84 -2.58
CA TRP A 146 -11.57 -5.89 -3.52
C TRP A 146 -12.66 -5.03 -4.17
N PHE A 147 -12.46 -3.71 -4.23
CA PHE A 147 -13.37 -2.78 -4.88
C PHE A 147 -12.66 -2.11 -6.08
N PRO A 148 -12.73 -2.72 -7.29
CA PRO A 148 -11.97 -2.30 -8.48
C PRO A 148 -12.17 -0.82 -8.81
N LYS A 149 -13.41 -0.36 -8.88
CA LYS A 149 -13.76 1.03 -9.21
C LYS A 149 -13.20 2.08 -8.24
N ARG A 150 -12.83 1.66 -7.05
CA ARG A 150 -12.18 2.50 -6.04
C ARG A 150 -10.68 2.20 -5.91
N ASN A 151 -10.20 1.16 -6.58
CA ASN A 151 -8.81 0.70 -6.50
C ASN A 151 -8.34 0.44 -5.05
N LYS A 152 -9.26 -0.06 -4.20
CA LYS A 152 -9.08 -0.22 -2.76
C LYS A 152 -9.64 -1.55 -2.25
N PHE A 153 -9.11 -2.01 -1.13
CA PHE A 153 -9.75 -3.05 -0.35
C PHE A 153 -10.83 -2.44 0.54
N ALA A 154 -11.85 -3.25 0.86
CA ALA A 154 -12.93 -2.84 1.75
C ALA A 154 -13.36 -3.98 2.66
N LEU A 155 -14.06 -3.65 3.74
CA LEU A 155 -14.71 -4.60 4.65
C LEU A 155 -16.22 -4.53 4.46
N ILE A 156 -16.87 -5.67 4.34
CA ILE A 156 -18.33 -5.76 4.33
C ILE A 156 -18.86 -5.49 5.75
N LYS A 157 -19.78 -4.54 5.88
CA LYS A 157 -20.31 -4.16 7.20
C LYS A 157 -21.79 -4.39 7.36
N ASP A 158 -22.54 -4.46 6.28
CA ASP A 158 -23.96 -4.74 6.34
C ASP A 158 -24.50 -5.04 4.93
N GLU A 159 -25.58 -5.80 4.85
CA GLU A 159 -26.39 -5.94 3.65
C GLU A 159 -27.52 -4.89 3.67
N ILE A 160 -27.68 -4.17 2.57
CA ILE A 160 -28.71 -3.13 2.45
C ILE A 160 -29.77 -3.66 1.48
N THR A 161 -30.86 -4.16 1.99
CA THR A 161 -31.94 -4.71 1.17
C THR A 161 -32.79 -3.64 0.53
N GLN A 162 -33.00 -2.49 1.20
CA GLN A 162 -33.84 -1.41 0.73
C GLN A 162 -33.23 -0.04 0.99
N LYS A 163 -33.49 0.90 0.11
CA LYS A 163 -33.07 2.30 0.26
C LYS A 163 -33.50 2.92 1.58
N TYR A 164 -34.69 2.58 2.08
CA TYR A 164 -35.19 3.02 3.37
C TYR A 164 -34.32 2.53 4.55
N GLN A 165 -33.80 1.29 4.50
CA GLN A 165 -32.89 0.79 5.54
C GLN A 165 -31.56 1.54 5.52
N ALA A 166 -31.09 1.91 4.33
CA ALA A 166 -29.89 2.72 4.19
C ALA A 166 -30.05 4.08 4.87
N GLU A 167 -31.18 4.78 4.65
CA GLU A 167 -31.49 6.07 5.30
C GLU A 167 -31.58 5.94 6.83
N ARG A 168 -32.29 4.93 7.30
CA ARG A 168 -32.49 4.67 8.73
C ARG A 168 -31.17 4.37 9.46
N LYS A 169 -30.19 3.80 8.77
CA LYS A 169 -28.85 3.53 9.30
C LYS A 169 -27.88 4.71 9.11
N GLY A 170 -28.39 5.89 8.73
CA GLY A 170 -27.59 7.11 8.57
C GLY A 170 -26.79 7.15 7.27
N TYR A 171 -27.16 6.37 6.27
CA TYR A 171 -26.55 6.46 4.94
C TYR A 171 -27.17 7.60 4.17
N ALA A 172 -26.35 8.37 3.45
CA ALA A 172 -26.82 9.43 2.58
C ALA A 172 -27.58 8.84 1.39
N CYS A 173 -28.89 8.76 1.51
CA CYS A 173 -29.81 8.39 0.44
C CYS A 173 -30.57 9.64 0.04
N TYR A 174 -30.22 10.17 -1.12
CA TYR A 174 -30.95 11.29 -1.72
C TYR A 174 -32.17 10.76 -2.49
N GLY A 175 -33.37 11.04 -2.01
CA GLY A 175 -34.61 10.71 -2.70
C GLY A 175 -35.84 10.56 -1.81
N ASN A 176 -36.99 10.55 -2.41
CA ASN A 176 -38.29 10.52 -1.73
C ASN A 176 -38.51 9.13 -1.09
N ILE A 177 -38.77 9.07 0.20
CA ILE A 177 -38.99 7.85 1.00
C ILE A 177 -40.11 6.95 0.42
N ALA A 178 -41.07 7.55 -0.35
CA ALA A 178 -42.15 6.82 -0.99
C ALA A 178 -41.72 5.90 -2.15
N GLN A 179 -40.44 5.95 -2.57
CA GLN A 179 -39.88 5.09 -3.61
C GLN A 179 -38.80 4.14 -3.04
N CYS A 180 -39.13 3.39 -1.98
CA CYS A 180 -38.28 2.31 -1.50
C CYS A 180 -38.15 1.25 -2.59
N VAL A 181 -37.02 1.25 -3.28
CA VAL A 181 -36.71 0.23 -4.28
C VAL A 181 -35.87 -0.83 -3.60
N ASN A 182 -36.29 -2.09 -3.71
CA ASN A 182 -35.44 -3.22 -3.36
C ASN A 182 -34.26 -3.23 -4.32
N TYR A 183 -33.06 -3.25 -3.79
CA TYR A 183 -31.83 -3.22 -4.61
C TYR A 183 -31.71 -4.47 -5.47
N GLU A 184 -32.05 -5.64 -4.94
CA GLU A 184 -31.98 -6.90 -5.65
C GLU A 184 -32.96 -6.95 -6.82
N ASP A 185 -34.20 -6.47 -6.63
CA ASP A 185 -35.22 -6.40 -7.69
C ASP A 185 -34.85 -5.42 -8.80
N LYS A 186 -34.18 -4.32 -8.43
CA LYS A 186 -33.83 -3.28 -9.39
C LYS A 186 -32.57 -3.55 -10.19
N TRP A 187 -31.55 -4.15 -9.55
CA TRP A 187 -30.23 -4.33 -10.14
C TRP A 187 -29.81 -5.79 -10.27
N GLY A 188 -30.66 -6.75 -9.84
CA GLY A 188 -30.37 -8.18 -9.88
C GLY A 188 -29.19 -8.58 -9.00
N ALA A 189 -28.87 -7.78 -7.97
CA ALA A 189 -27.74 -8.04 -7.09
C ALA A 189 -27.94 -7.40 -5.71
N LYS A 190 -27.43 -8.07 -4.69
CA LYS A 190 -27.36 -7.55 -3.32
C LYS A 190 -26.53 -6.28 -3.25
N CYS A 191 -26.91 -5.38 -2.35
CA CYS A 191 -26.18 -4.15 -2.05
C CYS A 191 -25.58 -4.23 -0.65
N TYR A 192 -24.34 -3.81 -0.52
CA TYR A 192 -23.61 -3.86 0.74
C TYR A 192 -23.15 -2.48 1.19
N LYS A 193 -23.21 -2.25 2.51
CA LYS A 193 -22.45 -1.20 3.16
C LYS A 193 -21.02 -1.69 3.30
N VAL A 194 -20.07 -0.90 2.86
CA VAL A 194 -18.67 -1.23 2.89
C VAL A 194 -17.86 -0.15 3.61
N PHE A 195 -16.83 -0.57 4.35
CA PHE A 195 -15.82 0.32 4.90
C PHE A 195 -14.57 0.20 4.01
N ILE A 196 -14.30 1.23 3.21
CA ILE A 196 -13.21 1.25 2.24
C ILE A 196 -11.93 1.61 2.98
N LEU A 197 -10.92 0.73 2.89
CA LEU A 197 -9.68 0.83 3.65
C LEU A 197 -8.71 1.82 3.02
N GLU A 198 -8.09 2.66 3.84
CA GLU A 198 -6.96 3.52 3.49
C GLU A 198 -5.65 2.94 4.00
N PRO A 199 -4.50 3.22 3.34
CA PRO A 199 -3.18 2.89 3.88
C PRO A 199 -2.96 3.54 5.25
N CYS A 200 -2.30 2.82 6.17
CA CYS A 200 -2.09 3.27 7.55
C CYS A 200 -1.28 4.56 7.68
N ASP A 201 -0.50 4.92 6.67
CA ASP A 201 0.45 6.05 6.65
C ASP A 201 -0.09 7.28 5.90
N THR A 202 -1.34 7.27 5.43
CA THR A 202 -1.92 8.45 4.80
C THR A 202 -2.45 9.42 5.85
N SER A 203 -1.61 10.37 6.25
CA SER A 203 -1.99 11.53 7.07
C SER A 203 -2.90 12.55 6.33
N THR A 204 -3.41 12.21 5.16
CA THR A 204 -4.07 13.15 4.25
C THR A 204 -5.59 13.21 4.37
N THR A 205 -6.21 12.32 5.12
CA THR A 205 -7.66 12.40 5.36
C THR A 205 -7.91 13.32 6.55
N LEU A 206 -8.46 14.51 6.31
CA LEU A 206 -8.81 15.50 7.35
C LEU A 206 -9.72 14.93 8.45
N PHE A 207 -10.48 13.88 8.16
CA PHE A 207 -11.33 13.14 9.12
C PHE A 207 -11.35 11.64 8.76
N PRO A 208 -10.31 10.86 9.10
CA PRO A 208 -10.33 9.44 8.86
C PRO A 208 -11.40 8.79 9.74
N TRP A 209 -12.33 8.07 9.13
CA TRP A 209 -13.20 7.17 9.86
C TRP A 209 -12.36 5.98 10.35
N ILE A 210 -12.66 5.51 11.55
CA ILE A 210 -11.95 4.39 12.16
C ILE A 210 -12.94 3.25 12.35
N ASP A 211 -12.53 2.06 11.90
CA ASP A 211 -13.21 0.81 12.19
C ASP A 211 -12.23 -0.14 12.90
N GLY A 212 -12.31 -0.17 14.20
CA GLY A 212 -11.30 -0.79 15.04
C GLY A 212 -9.95 -0.05 14.91
N GLU A 213 -8.93 -0.75 14.44
CA GLU A 213 -7.57 -0.19 14.21
C GLU A 213 -7.36 0.36 12.79
N ARG A 214 -8.39 0.35 11.94
CA ARG A 214 -8.26 0.70 10.52
C ARG A 214 -8.88 2.04 10.21
N THR A 215 -8.20 2.79 9.37
CA THR A 215 -8.69 4.05 8.81
C THR A 215 -9.32 3.83 7.44
N GLY A 216 -10.33 4.64 7.11
CA GLY A 216 -11.00 4.53 5.82
C GLY A 216 -12.23 5.42 5.74
N TYR A 217 -13.11 5.10 4.81
CA TYR A 217 -14.37 5.82 4.63
C TYR A 217 -15.51 4.86 4.25
N TRP A 218 -16.75 5.29 4.56
CA TRP A 218 -17.94 4.52 4.30
C TRP A 218 -18.41 4.66 2.84
N GLY A 219 -18.90 3.56 2.29
CA GLY A 219 -19.51 3.52 0.97
C GLY A 219 -20.58 2.45 0.87
N THR A 220 -21.17 2.37 -0.31
CA THR A 220 -22.09 1.30 -0.72
C THR A 220 -21.64 0.73 -2.04
N ALA A 221 -21.84 -0.56 -2.26
CA ALA A 221 -21.49 -1.24 -3.49
C ALA A 221 -22.46 -2.39 -3.76
N LEU A 222 -22.72 -2.68 -5.01
CA LEU A 222 -23.44 -3.87 -5.44
C LEU A 222 -22.50 -5.09 -5.47
N ALA A 223 -23.02 -6.28 -5.26
CA ALA A 223 -22.22 -7.51 -5.20
C ALA A 223 -21.28 -7.64 -6.40
N TYR A 224 -21.76 -7.40 -7.62
CA TYR A 224 -20.95 -7.48 -8.84
C TYR A 224 -19.85 -6.41 -8.97
N GLU A 225 -19.85 -5.39 -8.11
CA GLU A 225 -18.79 -4.37 -8.04
C GLU A 225 -17.66 -4.75 -7.06
N LEU A 226 -17.85 -5.84 -6.31
CA LEU A 226 -16.95 -6.29 -5.26
C LEU A 226 -16.32 -7.64 -5.63
N GLY A 227 -15.03 -7.76 -5.40
CA GLY A 227 -14.28 -9.00 -5.63
C GLY A 227 -13.99 -9.74 -4.34
N SER A 228 -14.42 -11.00 -4.26
CA SER A 228 -14.09 -11.90 -3.16
C SER A 228 -12.60 -12.23 -3.15
N LEU A 229 -12.03 -12.35 -1.96
CA LEU A 229 -10.64 -12.75 -1.74
C LEU A 229 -10.53 -14.13 -1.10
N ARG A 230 -11.62 -14.93 -1.11
CA ARG A 230 -11.67 -16.26 -0.47
C ARG A 230 -10.61 -17.23 -1.01
N HIS A 231 -10.23 -17.10 -2.28
CA HIS A 231 -9.15 -17.89 -2.89
C HIS A 231 -7.78 -17.67 -2.25
N LEU A 232 -7.61 -16.59 -1.48
CA LEU A 232 -6.37 -16.26 -0.76
C LEU A 232 -6.29 -16.90 0.63
N GLN A 233 -7.38 -17.49 1.14
CA GLN A 233 -7.41 -18.09 2.49
C GLN A 233 -6.31 -19.13 2.72
N LYS A 234 -5.89 -19.83 1.67
CA LYS A 234 -4.78 -20.79 1.73
C LYS A 234 -3.41 -20.15 2.09
N TYR A 235 -3.29 -18.84 2.00
CA TYR A 235 -2.07 -18.10 2.36
C TYR A 235 -2.19 -17.33 3.68
N LEU A 236 -3.37 -17.29 4.30
CA LEU A 236 -3.67 -16.56 5.53
C LEU A 236 -3.67 -17.48 6.75
#